data_a802a59978c05a989e77b3e26124f318
#
_entry.id   a802a59978c05a989e77b3e26124f318
#
_cell.length_a   1.000
_cell.length_b   1.000
_cell.length_c   1.000
_cell.angle_alpha   90.00
_cell.angle_beta   90.00
_cell.angle_gamma   90.00
#
_symmetry.space_group_name_H-M   'P 1'
#
loop_
_entity.id
_entity.type
_entity.pdbx_description
1 polymer ?
#
loop_
_entity_poly.entity_id
_entity_poly.type
_entity_poly.pdbx_seq_one_letter_code
_entity_poly.pdbx_strand_id
1 'polypeptide(L)'
;MARARNDALLPLWKASGALYPCIYLTGQFPPETQKDYLSSNVAEAVRCAKFAANHSATAEAKAAPIPVLPYQWSYYHNSLDGKYGDGLKALTPESQPWPFELSYDAGAAGVVMWDCPAACACNTVQLFVSTRLLTLRWLGAVHRVNATRKLIDEQVGPLALSVIQRAAACAAEHCSDHGRCASLGGNVRDGGRTGGGAATPPACVCDDGWSGAQCGQHT
;
A
#
# COMPACT_ATOMS: atom_id res chain seq x y z
N MET A 1 4.74 -22.64 4.86
CA MET A 1 6.18 -22.48 4.53
C MET A 1 6.63 -21.02 4.40
N ALA A 2 5.92 -20.14 3.69
CA ALA A 2 6.34 -18.73 3.52
C ALA A 2 6.49 -17.98 4.85
N ARG A 3 5.50 -18.05 5.75
CA ARG A 3 5.54 -17.36 7.06
C ARG A 3 6.76 -17.73 7.89
N ALA A 4 7.08 -19.02 8.04
CA ALA A 4 8.23 -19.44 8.81
C ALA A 4 9.57 -18.94 8.25
N ARG A 5 9.69 -18.80 6.91
CA ARG A 5 10.86 -18.19 6.28
C ARG A 5 10.96 -16.70 6.58
N ASN A 6 9.83 -15.98 6.52
CA ASN A 6 9.77 -14.58 6.85
C ASN A 6 10.05 -14.33 8.34
N ASP A 7 9.57 -15.20 9.22
CA ASP A 7 9.85 -15.11 10.66
C ASP A 7 11.34 -15.31 10.97
N ALA A 8 12.03 -16.16 10.23
CA ALA A 8 13.48 -16.35 10.35
C ALA A 8 14.29 -15.09 9.97
N LEU A 9 13.69 -14.14 9.24
CA LEU A 9 14.31 -12.86 8.87
C LEU A 9 14.07 -11.76 9.92
N LEU A 10 13.59 -12.10 11.12
CA LEU A 10 13.34 -11.13 12.20
C LEU A 10 14.49 -10.14 12.45
N PRO A 11 15.78 -10.55 12.47
CA PRO A 11 16.88 -9.59 12.64
C PRO A 11 16.93 -8.53 11.54
N LEU A 12 16.59 -8.92 10.29
CA LEU A 12 16.52 -7.99 9.15
C LEU A 12 15.35 -7.02 9.32
N TRP A 13 14.17 -7.52 9.68
CA TRP A 13 13.01 -6.67 9.90
C TRP A 13 13.24 -5.65 11.02
N LYS A 14 13.89 -6.05 12.11
CA LYS A 14 14.23 -5.14 13.21
C LYS A 14 15.26 -4.07 12.85
N ALA A 15 16.13 -4.35 11.89
CA ALA A 15 17.14 -3.39 11.39
C ALA A 15 16.61 -2.48 10.28
N SER A 16 15.40 -2.76 9.75
CA SER A 16 14.83 -1.99 8.64
C SER A 16 14.08 -0.76 9.15
N GLY A 17 14.20 0.35 8.41
CA GLY A 17 13.40 1.57 8.65
C GLY A 17 12.03 1.55 8.00
N ALA A 18 11.81 0.66 7.00
CA ALA A 18 10.53 0.42 6.32
C ALA A 18 10.59 -0.92 5.58
N LEU A 19 9.42 -1.47 5.23
CA LEU A 19 9.30 -2.64 4.37
C LEU A 19 8.69 -2.24 3.02
N TYR A 20 9.29 -2.72 1.93
CA TYR A 20 8.91 -2.40 0.56
C TYR A 20 8.51 -3.67 -0.21
N PRO A 21 7.35 -4.30 0.07
CA PRO A 21 6.92 -5.46 -0.70
C PRO A 21 6.68 -5.08 -2.16
N CYS A 22 7.16 -5.92 -3.07
CA CYS A 22 6.89 -5.78 -4.50
C CYS A 22 5.47 -6.26 -4.80
N ILE A 23 4.67 -5.39 -5.44
CA ILE A 23 3.27 -5.69 -5.79
C ILE A 23 3.00 -5.51 -7.29
N TYR A 24 4.01 -5.73 -8.14
CA TYR A 24 3.87 -5.60 -9.59
C TYR A 24 2.85 -6.58 -10.14
N LEU A 25 1.90 -6.05 -10.91
CA LEU A 25 0.90 -6.85 -11.60
C LEU A 25 1.46 -7.34 -12.94
N THR A 26 1.16 -8.57 -13.31
CA THR A 26 1.68 -9.15 -14.58
C THR A 26 0.69 -9.05 -15.74
N GLY A 27 -0.60 -8.87 -15.47
CA GLY A 27 -1.65 -8.89 -16.48
C GLY A 27 -1.93 -10.27 -17.09
N GLN A 28 -1.22 -11.32 -16.64
CA GLN A 28 -1.34 -12.69 -17.17
C GLN A 28 -2.36 -13.54 -16.41
N PHE A 29 -2.69 -13.12 -15.20
CA PHE A 29 -3.64 -13.84 -14.35
C PHE A 29 -5.00 -13.14 -14.32
N PRO A 30 -6.08 -13.85 -14.01
CA PRO A 30 -7.39 -13.26 -13.78
C PRO A 30 -7.33 -12.12 -12.75
N PRO A 31 -8.19 -11.10 -12.84
CA PRO A 31 -8.23 -9.96 -11.93
C PRO A 31 -8.22 -10.36 -10.46
N GLU A 32 -9.03 -11.33 -10.06
CA GLU A 32 -9.12 -11.77 -8.66
C GLU A 32 -7.80 -12.36 -8.16
N THR A 33 -7.12 -13.16 -8.98
CA THR A 33 -5.80 -13.72 -8.63
C THR A 33 -4.77 -12.61 -8.45
N GLN A 34 -4.81 -11.55 -9.27
CA GLN A 34 -3.91 -10.42 -9.15
C GLN A 34 -4.20 -9.60 -7.88
N LYS A 35 -5.48 -9.38 -7.55
CA LYS A 35 -5.90 -8.71 -6.31
C LYS A 35 -5.46 -9.51 -5.08
N ASP A 36 -5.67 -10.83 -5.08
CA ASP A 36 -5.26 -11.71 -4.00
C ASP A 36 -3.73 -11.71 -3.82
N TYR A 37 -2.98 -11.72 -4.93
CA TYR A 37 -1.51 -11.59 -4.90
C TYR A 37 -1.09 -10.29 -4.23
N LEU A 38 -1.65 -9.17 -4.65
CA LEU A 38 -1.33 -7.84 -4.12
C LEU A 38 -1.66 -7.76 -2.62
N SER A 39 -2.90 -8.07 -2.26
CA SER A 39 -3.39 -8.02 -0.87
C SER A 39 -2.59 -8.93 0.05
N SER A 40 -2.29 -10.14 -0.39
CA SER A 40 -1.54 -11.13 0.40
C SER A 40 -0.09 -10.69 0.65
N ASN A 41 0.58 -10.11 -0.35
CA ASN A 41 1.95 -9.62 -0.19
C ASN A 41 2.03 -8.45 0.79
N VAL A 42 1.09 -7.50 0.67
CA VAL A 42 1.05 -6.35 1.58
C VAL A 42 0.69 -6.80 3.00
N ALA A 43 -0.33 -7.63 3.15
CA ALA A 43 -0.75 -8.15 4.46
C ALA A 43 0.38 -8.93 5.16
N GLU A 44 1.15 -9.72 4.41
CA GLU A 44 2.29 -10.45 4.98
C GLU A 44 3.41 -9.48 5.40
N ALA A 45 3.69 -8.42 4.64
CA ALA A 45 4.66 -7.41 5.05
C ALA A 45 4.20 -6.66 6.30
N VAL A 46 2.91 -6.30 6.41
CA VAL A 46 2.32 -5.71 7.61
C VAL A 46 2.43 -6.65 8.81
N ARG A 47 2.19 -7.96 8.61
CA ARG A 47 2.41 -8.97 9.63
C ARG A 47 3.87 -9.00 10.09
N CYS A 48 4.83 -8.97 9.15
CA CYS A 48 6.27 -8.95 9.48
C CYS A 48 6.66 -7.70 10.25
N ALA A 49 6.13 -6.52 9.89
CA ALA A 49 6.36 -5.27 10.61
C ALA A 49 5.86 -5.35 12.07
N LYS A 50 4.63 -5.85 12.28
CA LYS A 50 4.06 -6.09 13.62
C LYS A 50 4.85 -7.16 14.39
N PHE A 51 5.27 -8.22 13.71
CA PHE A 51 6.09 -9.27 14.32
C PHE A 51 7.42 -8.71 14.82
N ALA A 52 8.08 -7.87 14.03
CA ALA A 52 9.33 -7.21 14.43
C ALA A 52 9.11 -6.27 15.63
N ALA A 53 8.03 -5.48 15.62
CA ALA A 53 7.67 -4.59 16.72
C ALA A 53 7.45 -5.38 18.03
N ASN A 54 6.67 -6.46 18.00
CA ASN A 54 6.39 -7.29 19.16
C ASN A 54 7.65 -7.95 19.77
N HIS A 55 8.69 -8.15 18.97
CA HIS A 55 9.97 -8.72 19.41
C HIS A 55 11.05 -7.65 19.68
N SER A 56 10.67 -6.38 19.69
CA SER A 56 11.59 -5.28 20.00
C SER A 56 11.77 -5.13 21.52
N ALA A 57 12.94 -4.62 21.90
CA ALA A 57 13.30 -4.48 23.32
C ALA A 57 12.63 -3.27 23.98
N THR A 58 12.36 -2.22 23.20
CA THR A 58 11.81 -0.95 23.73
C THR A 58 10.30 -0.87 23.56
N ALA A 59 9.64 -0.13 24.44
CA ALA A 59 8.21 0.11 24.40
C ALA A 59 7.81 0.92 23.14
N GLU A 60 8.63 1.91 22.76
CA GLU A 60 8.41 2.76 21.59
C GLU A 60 8.41 1.94 20.28
N ALA A 61 9.37 1.02 20.13
CA ALA A 61 9.42 0.15 18.95
C ALA A 61 8.27 -0.87 18.90
N LYS A 62 7.71 -1.24 20.07
CA LYS A 62 6.51 -2.08 20.13
C LYS A 62 5.25 -1.31 19.77
N ALA A 63 5.16 -0.04 20.16
CA ALA A 63 4.01 0.81 19.90
C ALA A 63 3.90 1.22 18.42
N ALA A 64 5.04 1.42 17.74
CA ALA A 64 5.09 1.90 16.37
C ALA A 64 5.78 0.89 15.43
N PRO A 65 5.06 -0.06 14.83
CA PRO A 65 5.61 -0.92 13.78
C PRO A 65 6.21 -0.10 12.63
N ILE A 66 7.33 -0.59 12.07
CA ILE A 66 7.95 0.05 10.90
C ILE A 66 6.93 0.16 9.74
N PRO A 67 6.94 1.27 8.98
CA PRO A 67 5.97 1.48 7.91
C PRO A 67 6.15 0.46 6.78
N VAL A 68 5.05 0.05 6.20
CA VAL A 68 5.01 -0.79 5.00
C VAL A 68 4.62 0.08 3.82
N LEU A 69 5.48 0.13 2.81
CA LEU A 69 5.38 0.98 1.64
C LEU A 69 5.52 0.13 0.37
N PRO A 70 4.44 -0.52 -0.09
CA PRO A 70 4.47 -1.37 -1.27
C PRO A 70 5.03 -0.65 -2.49
N TYR A 71 5.81 -1.39 -3.27
CA TYR A 71 6.48 -0.89 -4.46
C TYR A 71 5.70 -1.31 -5.71
N GLN A 72 5.25 -0.32 -6.49
CA GLN A 72 4.38 -0.53 -7.65
C GLN A 72 4.90 0.20 -8.88
N TRP A 73 4.54 -0.32 -10.05
CA TRP A 73 4.79 0.26 -11.36
C TRP A 73 3.47 0.56 -12.08
N SER A 74 3.45 1.58 -12.94
CA SER A 74 2.26 1.97 -13.71
C SER A 74 1.94 1.05 -14.88
N TYR A 75 2.77 0.04 -15.10
CA TYR A 75 2.64 -0.92 -16.21
C TYR A 75 2.57 -2.35 -15.69
N TYR A 76 2.02 -3.25 -16.50
CA TYR A 76 2.11 -4.67 -16.22
C TYR A 76 3.55 -5.16 -16.42
N HIS A 77 4.02 -5.91 -15.45
CA HIS A 77 5.34 -6.54 -15.50
C HIS A 77 5.26 -7.85 -16.29
N ASN A 78 5.59 -7.81 -17.59
CA ASN A 78 5.49 -8.95 -18.49
C ASN A 78 6.63 -9.97 -18.36
N SER A 79 7.16 -10.19 -17.19
CA SER A 79 8.47 -10.80 -17.00
C SER A 79 8.49 -12.30 -16.74
N LEU A 80 7.64 -13.10 -17.38
CA LEU A 80 7.99 -14.53 -17.44
C LEU A 80 9.16 -14.79 -18.40
N ASP A 81 9.47 -13.86 -19.32
CA ASP A 81 10.48 -14.04 -20.34
C ASP A 81 11.76 -13.23 -20.11
N GLY A 82 11.86 -12.46 -19.01
CA GLY A 82 13.03 -11.61 -18.72
C GLY A 82 13.32 -10.52 -19.76
N LYS A 83 12.45 -10.36 -20.74
CA LYS A 83 12.57 -9.35 -21.79
C LYS A 83 11.66 -8.17 -21.44
N TYR A 84 12.28 -7.07 -21.02
CA TYR A 84 11.64 -5.77 -21.07
C TYR A 84 11.53 -5.37 -22.57
N GLY A 85 10.58 -6.00 -23.26
CA GLY A 85 10.34 -5.75 -24.68
C GLY A 85 9.58 -4.46 -24.89
N ASP A 86 9.58 -3.98 -26.14
CA ASP A 86 9.01 -2.71 -26.63
C ASP A 86 7.48 -2.55 -26.45
N GLY A 87 6.85 -3.36 -25.62
CA GLY A 87 5.41 -3.44 -25.42
C GLY A 87 4.98 -3.34 -23.96
N LEU A 88 5.48 -2.35 -23.19
CA LEU A 88 4.96 -2.08 -21.86
C LEU A 88 3.46 -1.74 -21.96
N LYS A 89 2.63 -2.62 -21.46
CA LYS A 89 1.20 -2.39 -21.36
C LYS A 89 0.89 -1.68 -20.07
N ALA A 90 0.38 -0.46 -20.16
CA ALA A 90 -0.11 0.28 -18.97
C ALA A 90 -1.20 -0.53 -18.24
N LEU A 91 -1.28 -0.34 -16.93
CA LEU A 91 -2.38 -0.86 -16.13
C LEU A 91 -3.71 -0.35 -16.71
N THR A 92 -4.69 -1.24 -16.79
CA THR A 92 -6.03 -0.86 -17.24
C THR A 92 -6.68 0.09 -16.24
N PRO A 93 -7.65 0.94 -16.68
CA PRO A 93 -8.39 1.80 -15.75
C PRO A 93 -9.01 1.05 -14.57
N GLU A 94 -9.39 -0.23 -14.77
CA GLU A 94 -9.89 -1.09 -13.71
C GLU A 94 -8.81 -1.48 -12.69
N SER A 95 -7.60 -1.78 -13.15
CA SER A 95 -6.51 -2.26 -12.30
C SER A 95 -5.66 -1.15 -11.66
N GLN A 96 -5.72 0.07 -12.18
CA GLN A 96 -4.98 1.21 -11.65
C GLN A 96 -5.30 1.55 -10.18
N PRO A 97 -6.54 1.44 -9.66
CA PRO A 97 -6.84 1.71 -8.26
C PRO A 97 -6.29 0.66 -7.28
N TRP A 98 -6.13 -0.60 -7.73
CA TRP A 98 -5.82 -1.71 -6.83
C TRP A 98 -4.57 -1.53 -5.98
N PRO A 99 -3.43 -1.03 -6.51
CA PRO A 99 -2.24 -0.79 -5.69
C PRO A 99 -2.47 0.16 -4.53
N PHE A 100 -3.35 1.12 -4.68
CA PHE A 100 -3.66 2.10 -3.63
C PHE A 100 -4.71 1.57 -2.65
N GLU A 101 -5.84 1.11 -3.17
CA GLU A 101 -6.98 0.68 -2.35
C GLU A 101 -6.65 -0.58 -1.55
N LEU A 102 -6.16 -1.63 -2.22
CA LEU A 102 -5.84 -2.90 -1.55
C LEU A 102 -4.62 -2.79 -0.63
N SER A 103 -3.66 -1.89 -0.95
CA SER A 103 -2.55 -1.62 -0.03
C SER A 103 -3.03 -0.92 1.24
N TYR A 104 -3.90 0.08 1.10
CA TYR A 104 -4.51 0.72 2.26
C TYR A 104 -5.30 -0.30 3.10
N ASP A 105 -6.18 -1.07 2.49
CA ASP A 105 -7.01 -2.06 3.17
C ASP A 105 -6.17 -3.13 3.89
N ALA A 106 -5.04 -3.53 3.29
CA ALA A 106 -4.09 -4.43 3.93
C ALA A 106 -3.26 -3.78 5.05
N GLY A 107 -3.36 -2.47 5.25
CA GLY A 107 -2.71 -1.74 6.34
C GLY A 107 -1.34 -1.14 5.99
N ALA A 108 -1.04 -0.92 4.73
CA ALA A 108 0.13 -0.18 4.31
C ALA A 108 0.07 1.29 4.76
N ALA A 109 1.23 1.89 5.03
CA ALA A 109 1.35 3.30 5.38
C ALA A 109 1.35 4.23 4.17
N GLY A 110 1.48 3.68 2.97
CA GLY A 110 1.50 4.40 1.70
C GLY A 110 1.91 3.48 0.57
N VAL A 111 2.08 4.01 -0.64
CA VAL A 111 2.53 3.27 -1.83
C VAL A 111 3.67 4.04 -2.49
N VAL A 112 4.72 3.34 -2.91
CA VAL A 112 5.80 3.90 -3.71
C VAL A 112 5.55 3.53 -5.16
N MET A 113 5.27 4.56 -5.97
CA MET A 113 5.23 4.41 -7.42
C MET A 113 6.59 4.76 -8.00
N TRP A 114 7.13 3.88 -8.82
CA TRP A 114 8.28 4.22 -9.62
C TRP A 114 7.96 4.00 -11.09
N ASP A 115 8.58 4.76 -11.95
CA ASP A 115 8.42 4.62 -13.38
C ASP A 115 9.79 4.66 -14.07
N CYS A 116 9.99 3.76 -15.02
CA CYS A 116 11.14 3.72 -15.87
C CYS A 116 10.64 3.59 -17.32
N PRO A 117 10.49 4.68 -18.05
CA PRO A 117 10.12 4.60 -19.45
C PRO A 117 11.16 3.81 -20.22
N ALA A 118 10.71 2.84 -21.00
CA ALA A 118 11.41 1.71 -21.60
C ALA A 118 12.61 2.02 -22.53
N ALA A 119 13.10 3.21 -22.59
CA ALA A 119 14.19 3.57 -23.46
C ALA A 119 15.27 4.39 -22.74
N CYS A 120 16.04 3.74 -21.89
CA CYS A 120 17.35 4.18 -21.39
C CYS A 120 17.41 5.15 -20.21
N ALA A 121 18.36 4.85 -19.33
CA ALA A 121 18.81 5.62 -18.19
C ALA A 121 17.69 5.87 -17.15
N CYS A 122 17.57 4.93 -16.26
CA CYS A 122 16.66 4.93 -15.12
C CYS A 122 16.70 6.25 -14.34
N ASN A 123 15.84 7.17 -14.69
CA ASN A 123 15.50 8.29 -13.85
C ASN A 123 14.26 7.89 -13.06
N THR A 124 14.47 7.39 -11.88
CA THR A 124 13.43 6.89 -10.99
C THR A 124 12.53 8.04 -10.54
N VAL A 125 11.28 8.03 -10.97
CA VAL A 125 10.25 8.88 -10.38
C VAL A 125 9.67 8.13 -9.20
N GLN A 126 9.93 8.59 -8.00
CA GLN A 126 9.31 8.06 -6.80
C GLN A 126 8.14 8.96 -6.41
N LEU A 127 6.95 8.43 -6.49
CA LEU A 127 5.75 9.05 -5.96
C LEU A 127 5.46 8.45 -4.59
N PHE A 128 5.63 9.25 -3.55
CA PHE A 128 5.33 8.84 -2.19
C PHE A 128 3.91 9.29 -1.83
N VAL A 129 3.02 8.35 -1.61
CA VAL A 129 1.65 8.62 -1.16
C VAL A 129 1.55 8.12 0.28
N SER A 130 1.51 9.05 1.24
CA SER A 130 1.31 8.74 2.65
C SER A 130 -0.09 9.15 3.09
N THR A 131 -0.75 8.31 3.85
CA THR A 131 -2.06 8.60 4.44
C THR A 131 -2.01 9.63 5.57
N ARG A 132 -0.82 9.93 6.13
CA ARG A 132 -0.60 10.91 7.21
C ARG A 132 -0.10 12.28 6.74
N LEU A 133 0.44 12.38 5.53
CA LEU A 133 0.97 13.61 4.98
C LEU A 133 0.51 13.73 3.52
N LEU A 134 -0.34 14.70 3.24
CA LEU A 134 -0.73 15.15 1.89
C LEU A 134 0.49 15.72 1.12
N THR A 135 1.57 14.96 1.02
CA THR A 135 2.75 15.38 0.29
C THR A 135 3.05 14.42 -0.84
N LEU A 136 2.66 14.82 -2.04
CA LEU A 136 3.26 14.34 -3.28
C LEU A 136 4.69 14.90 -3.34
N ARG A 137 5.70 14.11 -2.98
CA ARG A 137 7.09 14.50 -3.23
C ARG A 137 7.57 13.90 -4.54
N TRP A 138 7.91 14.76 -5.44
CA TRP A 138 8.61 14.46 -6.67
C TRP A 138 10.11 14.34 -6.41
N LEU A 139 10.68 13.17 -6.62
CA LEU A 139 12.13 12.95 -6.57
C LEU A 139 12.56 12.36 -7.92
N GLY A 140 12.94 13.20 -8.86
CA GLY A 140 13.44 12.67 -10.11
C GLY A 140 13.86 13.71 -11.16
N ALA A 141 14.79 13.36 -12.01
CA ALA A 141 15.42 14.19 -13.02
C ALA A 141 14.58 14.39 -14.29
N VAL A 142 14.78 15.54 -14.91
CA VAL A 142 13.90 16.36 -15.76
C VAL A 142 13.67 15.86 -17.20
N HIS A 143 14.16 14.75 -17.69
CA HIS A 143 14.33 14.59 -19.14
C HIS A 143 13.40 13.67 -19.95
N ARG A 144 12.31 13.10 -19.41
CA ARG A 144 11.18 12.57 -20.25
C ARG A 144 9.82 12.73 -19.56
N VAL A 145 9.59 13.94 -19.18
CA VAL A 145 8.59 14.34 -18.19
C VAL A 145 7.15 14.28 -18.71
N ASN A 146 6.91 14.39 -20.01
CA ASN A 146 5.55 14.66 -20.49
C ASN A 146 4.61 13.44 -20.39
N ALA A 147 5.04 12.24 -20.75
CA ALA A 147 4.17 11.06 -20.68
C ALA A 147 3.93 10.61 -19.23
N THR A 148 5.00 10.53 -18.43
CA THR A 148 4.91 10.16 -17.00
C THR A 148 4.19 11.24 -16.22
N ARG A 149 4.44 12.51 -16.50
CA ARG A 149 3.72 13.63 -15.89
C ARG A 149 2.23 13.57 -16.23
N LYS A 150 1.90 13.36 -17.50
CA LYS A 150 0.51 13.18 -17.93
C LYS A 150 -0.16 12.01 -17.22
N LEU A 151 0.53 10.86 -17.10
CA LEU A 151 0.02 9.71 -16.37
C LEU A 151 -0.23 10.05 -14.89
N ILE A 152 0.70 10.75 -14.25
CA ILE A 152 0.54 11.17 -12.85
C ILE A 152 -0.59 12.18 -12.72
N ASP A 153 -0.59 13.24 -13.52
CA ASP A 153 -1.53 14.35 -13.39
C ASP A 153 -2.96 13.92 -13.76
N GLU A 154 -3.13 13.07 -14.77
CA GLU A 154 -4.45 12.72 -15.30
C GLU A 154 -5.02 11.41 -14.73
N GLN A 155 -4.18 10.50 -14.22
CA GLN A 155 -4.64 9.17 -13.81
C GLN A 155 -4.21 8.82 -12.37
N VAL A 156 -2.92 8.69 -12.10
CA VAL A 156 -2.42 8.20 -10.82
C VAL A 156 -2.68 9.18 -9.68
N GLY A 157 -2.44 10.46 -9.90
CA GLY A 157 -2.63 11.52 -8.91
C GLY A 157 -4.07 11.62 -8.41
N PRO A 158 -5.07 11.73 -9.31
CA PRO A 158 -6.48 11.73 -8.91
C PRO A 158 -6.90 10.47 -8.14
N LEU A 159 -6.42 9.29 -8.52
CA LEU A 159 -6.68 8.04 -7.79
C LEU A 159 -6.07 8.06 -6.39
N ALA A 160 -4.80 8.43 -6.28
CA ALA A 160 -4.12 8.53 -5.00
C ALA A 160 -4.80 9.54 -4.07
N LEU A 161 -5.17 10.71 -4.60
CA LEU A 161 -5.92 11.74 -3.85
C LEU A 161 -7.28 11.22 -3.39
N SER A 162 -8.01 10.48 -4.23
CA SER A 162 -9.29 9.87 -3.86
C SER A 162 -9.14 8.90 -2.68
N VAL A 163 -8.11 8.06 -2.68
CA VAL A 163 -7.84 7.13 -1.55
C VAL A 163 -7.49 7.91 -0.29
N ILE A 164 -6.63 8.94 -0.39
CA ILE A 164 -6.24 9.79 0.74
C ILE A 164 -7.47 10.49 1.34
N GLN A 165 -8.32 11.08 0.49
CA GLN A 165 -9.53 11.78 0.93
C GLN A 165 -10.51 10.83 1.63
N ARG A 166 -10.74 9.63 1.06
CA ARG A 166 -11.58 8.60 1.70
C ARG A 166 -10.99 8.14 3.02
N ALA A 167 -9.66 7.98 3.09
CA ALA A 167 -8.97 7.60 4.33
C ALA A 167 -9.12 8.68 5.40
N ALA A 168 -8.93 9.95 5.05
CA ALA A 168 -9.10 11.07 5.96
C ALA A 168 -10.56 11.22 6.44
N ALA A 169 -11.52 11.13 5.53
CA ALA A 169 -12.93 11.19 5.89
C ALA A 169 -13.32 10.05 6.85
N CYS A 170 -12.84 8.83 6.57
CA CYS A 170 -13.08 7.69 7.45
C CYS A 170 -12.41 7.85 8.82
N ALA A 171 -11.20 8.40 8.89
CA ALA A 171 -10.52 8.69 10.16
C ALA A 171 -11.31 9.70 10.99
N ALA A 172 -11.77 10.79 10.38
CA ALA A 172 -12.55 11.82 11.05
C ALA A 172 -13.91 11.29 11.54
N GLU A 173 -14.62 10.55 10.69
CA GLU A 173 -15.98 10.07 10.99
C GLU A 173 -16.00 8.92 12.01
N HIS A 174 -15.04 8.02 11.96
CA HIS A 174 -15.07 6.77 12.72
C HIS A 174 -13.96 6.61 13.75
N CYS A 175 -12.81 7.29 13.58
CA CYS A 175 -11.63 7.11 14.42
C CYS A 175 -11.21 8.38 15.18
N SER A 176 -12.12 9.35 15.35
CA SER A 176 -11.92 10.60 16.14
C SER A 176 -10.68 11.40 15.72
N ASP A 177 -10.22 11.28 14.49
CA ASP A 177 -8.96 11.83 13.95
C ASP A 177 -7.67 11.33 14.67
N HIS A 178 -7.80 10.35 15.55
CA HIS A 178 -6.70 9.78 16.33
C HIS A 178 -6.36 8.35 15.90
N GLY A 179 -6.56 8.06 14.64
CA GLY A 179 -6.28 6.77 14.05
C GLY A 179 -6.64 6.72 12.57
N ARG A 180 -6.61 5.54 12.00
CA ARG A 180 -7.05 5.28 10.65
C ARG A 180 -8.06 4.14 10.61
N CYS A 181 -8.95 4.13 9.62
CA CYS A 181 -9.77 2.96 9.39
C CYS A 181 -8.92 1.78 8.93
N ALA A 182 -9.23 0.59 9.41
CA ALA A 182 -8.55 -0.63 9.01
C ALA A 182 -8.84 -1.01 7.54
N SER A 183 -9.98 -0.53 6.99
CA SER A 183 -10.36 -0.69 5.58
C SER A 183 -11.24 0.48 5.15
N LEU A 184 -11.19 0.86 3.88
CA LEU A 184 -12.03 1.92 3.29
C LEU A 184 -13.42 1.41 2.83
N GLY A 185 -13.86 0.25 3.32
CA GLY A 185 -15.18 -0.29 3.03
C GLY A 185 -15.27 -1.13 1.75
N GLY A 186 -14.14 -1.48 1.15
CA GLY A 186 -14.08 -2.56 0.18
C GLY A 186 -14.16 -3.89 0.93
N ASN A 187 -15.13 -4.73 0.60
CA ASN A 187 -15.29 -6.06 1.18
C ASN A 187 -13.95 -6.82 1.22
N VAL A 188 -13.24 -6.74 2.33
CA VAL A 188 -12.23 -7.76 2.64
C VAL A 188 -13.05 -9.03 2.83
N ARG A 189 -13.02 -9.89 1.84
CA ARG A 189 -13.63 -11.21 1.87
C ARG A 189 -12.96 -12.03 2.97
N ASP A 190 -13.52 -12.00 4.16
CA ASP A 190 -13.49 -13.19 4.99
C ASP A 190 -14.26 -14.24 4.21
N GLY A 191 -13.52 -15.20 3.60
CA GLY A 191 -13.98 -16.40 2.91
C GLY A 191 -15.50 -16.52 2.65
N GLY A 192 -16.02 -15.82 1.62
CA GLY A 192 -17.20 -16.24 0.92
C GLY A 192 -18.54 -16.20 1.64
N ARG A 193 -18.97 -15.06 2.20
CA ARG A 193 -20.39 -14.87 2.55
C ARG A 193 -20.86 -13.47 2.16
N THR A 194 -21.58 -13.40 1.04
CA THR A 194 -22.45 -12.28 0.68
C THR A 194 -23.67 -12.33 1.59
N GLY A 195 -23.62 -11.67 2.73
CA GLY A 195 -24.77 -11.42 3.59
C GLY A 195 -25.07 -9.93 3.58
N GLY A 196 -26.24 -9.52 3.08
CA GLY A 196 -26.75 -8.15 3.16
C GLY A 196 -27.09 -7.79 4.60
N GLY A 197 -26.09 -7.57 5.43
CA GLY A 197 -26.20 -7.01 6.77
C GLY A 197 -25.85 -5.53 6.71
N ALA A 198 -26.43 -4.73 7.62
CA ALA A 198 -26.06 -3.34 7.84
C ALA A 198 -24.54 -3.22 7.91
N ALA A 199 -23.96 -2.29 7.14
CA ALA A 199 -22.51 -2.11 7.07
C ALA A 199 -21.97 -1.89 8.48
N THR A 200 -21.21 -2.85 8.99
CA THR A 200 -20.51 -2.67 10.26
C THR A 200 -19.52 -1.52 10.08
N PRO A 201 -19.48 -0.53 11.00
CA PRO A 201 -18.52 0.56 10.89
C PRO A 201 -17.10 0.00 10.85
N PRO A 202 -16.21 0.62 10.07
CA PRO A 202 -14.85 0.13 9.91
C PRO A 202 -14.12 0.15 11.26
N ALA A 203 -13.34 -0.89 11.53
CA ALA A 203 -12.50 -0.94 12.71
C ALA A 203 -11.41 0.12 12.62
N CYS A 204 -11.06 0.75 13.74
CA CYS A 204 -9.99 1.73 13.82
C CYS A 204 -8.67 1.09 14.23
N VAL A 205 -7.58 1.59 13.65
CA VAL A 205 -6.21 1.38 14.11
C VAL A 205 -5.76 2.70 14.71
N CYS A 206 -5.69 2.75 16.03
CA CYS A 206 -5.42 3.99 16.76
C CYS A 206 -3.96 4.42 16.63
N ASP A 207 -3.75 5.73 16.69
CA ASP A 207 -2.42 6.33 16.81
C ASP A 207 -1.85 6.11 18.21
N ASP A 208 -0.53 6.29 18.35
CA ASP A 208 0.14 6.14 19.65
C ASP A 208 -0.43 7.09 20.68
N GLY A 209 -0.68 6.58 21.87
CA GLY A 209 -1.32 7.33 22.95
C GLY A 209 -2.85 7.40 22.88
N TRP A 210 -3.46 6.70 21.90
CA TRP A 210 -4.91 6.64 21.74
C TRP A 210 -5.44 5.21 21.76
N SER A 211 -6.64 5.01 22.28
CA SER A 211 -7.26 3.70 22.46
C SER A 211 -8.78 3.75 22.35
N GLY A 212 -9.41 2.57 22.48
CA GLY A 212 -10.86 2.39 22.33
C GLY A 212 -11.27 2.09 20.89
N ALA A 213 -12.51 1.67 20.69
CA ALA A 213 -13.03 1.24 19.40
C ALA A 213 -12.97 2.33 18.32
N GLN A 214 -13.06 3.59 18.72
CA GLN A 214 -13.03 4.77 17.86
C GLN A 214 -11.82 5.67 18.14
N CYS A 215 -10.79 5.19 18.82
CA CYS A 215 -9.59 5.95 19.18
C CYS A 215 -9.88 7.25 19.98
N GLY A 216 -10.98 7.29 20.71
CA GLY A 216 -11.41 8.49 21.45
C GLY A 216 -10.85 8.60 22.85
N GLN A 217 -10.05 7.65 23.33
CA GLN A 217 -9.51 7.62 24.69
C GLN A 217 -8.00 7.82 24.65
N HIS A 218 -7.53 8.88 25.32
CA HIS A 218 -6.10 9.12 25.52
C HIS A 218 -5.56 8.21 26.62
N THR A 219 -4.46 7.49 26.39
CA THR A 219 -3.84 6.52 27.32
C THR A 219 -2.64 7.09 28.03
#